data_a7a53a0e617f6d4238e9223ccfa61cc9
#
_entry.id   a7a53a0e617f6d4238e9223ccfa61cc9
#
_cell.length_a   1.000
_cell.length_b   1.000
_cell.length_c   1.000
_cell.angle_alpha   90.00
_cell.angle_beta   90.00
_cell.angle_gamma   90.00
#
_symmetry.space_group_name_H-M   'P 1'
#
loop_
_entity.id
_entity.type
_entity.pdbx_description
1 polymer ?
#
loop_
_entity_poly.entity_id
_entity_poly.type
_entity_poly.pdbx_seq_one_letter_code
_entity_poly.pdbx_strand_id
1 'polypeptide(L)'
;ISLGIEPARIRVISRDVGGGFGSRNVIYPEYVAVLWAARKLGRPVKWTARRDEEFQTTSQARDTLLRGQLGLTRDGDFLALRVDSTCNLGAYHTGNGPFTQLRNLTRMLPGVYKTPALYLELIGVFTHTVPISSYRGVGRMEAITLLERLIDKAAAVTGIDRIELRLRNVIPPEAMPHTTPMGGVYDSGTYSANMALTREKA
;
A
#
# COMPACT_ATOMS: atom_id res chain seq x y z
N ILE A 1 -7.83 24.28 9.90
CA ILE A 1 -9.18 23.98 9.43
C ILE A 1 -10.07 23.58 10.62
N SER A 2 -9.77 22.56 11.39
CA SER A 2 -10.65 22.03 12.45
C SER A 2 -10.96 23.01 13.60
N LEU A 3 -10.10 23.99 13.85
CA LEU A 3 -10.27 24.98 14.92
C LEU A 3 -10.48 26.42 14.41
N GLY A 4 -10.51 26.63 13.10
CA GLY A 4 -10.65 27.95 12.49
C GLY A 4 -9.49 28.90 12.86
N ILE A 5 -8.28 28.38 13.05
CA ILE A 5 -7.08 29.17 13.35
C ILE A 5 -6.25 29.30 12.08
N GLU A 6 -5.84 30.53 11.78
CA GLU A 6 -4.95 30.81 10.66
C GLU A 6 -3.62 30.05 10.81
N PRO A 7 -3.12 29.38 9.76
CA PRO A 7 -1.87 28.59 9.81
C PRO A 7 -0.67 29.36 10.36
N ALA A 8 -0.55 30.65 10.03
CA ALA A 8 0.54 31.51 10.51
C ALA A 8 0.56 31.69 12.04
N ARG A 9 -0.54 31.40 12.72
CA ARG A 9 -0.67 31.47 14.17
C ARG A 9 -0.42 30.13 14.86
N ILE A 10 -0.08 29.08 14.10
CA ILE A 10 0.16 27.75 14.62
C ILE A 10 1.67 27.46 14.60
N ARG A 11 2.22 27.06 15.72
CA ARG A 11 3.59 26.57 15.80
C ARG A 11 3.58 25.09 16.23
N VAL A 12 4.11 24.24 15.37
CA VAL A 12 4.28 22.81 15.65
C VAL A 12 5.75 22.56 15.97
N ILE A 13 6.01 21.93 17.11
CA ILE A 13 7.36 21.58 17.53
C ILE A 13 7.40 20.06 17.68
N SER A 14 8.26 19.42 16.92
CA SER A 14 8.60 18.00 17.06
C SER A 14 10.06 17.91 17.49
N ARG A 15 10.30 17.15 18.53
CA ARG A 15 11.65 16.79 18.99
C ARG A 15 11.96 15.37 18.53
N ASP A 16 12.89 14.69 19.20
CA ASP A 16 13.20 13.31 18.91
C ASP A 16 11.99 12.40 19.15
N VAL A 17 11.58 11.68 18.11
CA VAL A 17 10.44 10.78 18.11
C VAL A 17 10.81 9.44 17.45
N GLY A 18 10.11 8.38 17.81
CA GLY A 18 10.36 7.03 17.30
C GLY A 18 9.93 6.79 15.84
N GLY A 19 9.41 7.80 15.17
CA GLY A 19 8.95 7.76 13.77
C GLY A 19 7.43 7.73 13.63
N GLY A 20 6.95 8.03 12.43
CA GLY A 20 5.52 8.09 12.11
C GLY A 20 5.03 6.92 11.27
N PHE A 21 5.92 6.33 10.45
CA PHE A 21 5.69 5.17 9.56
C PHE A 21 4.43 5.26 8.67
N GLY A 22 3.87 6.45 8.51
CA GLY A 22 2.64 6.74 7.78
C GLY A 22 1.39 6.81 8.67
N SER A 23 1.30 6.09 9.78
CA SER A 23 0.13 6.13 10.66
C SER A 23 -0.07 7.49 11.34
N ARG A 24 0.98 8.29 11.46
CA ARG A 24 0.93 9.61 12.10
C ARG A 24 0.70 10.78 11.11
N ASN A 25 0.38 10.51 9.86
CA ASN A 25 0.13 11.57 8.89
C ASN A 25 -1.35 11.98 8.79
N VAL A 26 -2.17 11.55 9.75
CA VAL A 26 -3.58 11.93 9.88
C VAL A 26 -3.82 12.70 11.17
N ILE A 27 -4.87 13.50 11.19
CA ILE A 27 -5.29 14.20 12.40
C ILE A 27 -6.18 13.26 13.22
N TYR A 28 -5.74 12.95 14.41
CA TYR A 28 -6.52 12.18 15.38
C TYR A 28 -7.48 13.07 16.17
N PRO A 29 -8.66 12.59 16.56
CA PRO A 29 -9.64 13.35 17.36
C PRO A 29 -9.05 13.93 18.63
N GLU A 30 -8.14 13.22 19.27
CA GLU A 30 -7.47 13.63 20.51
C GLU A 30 -6.68 14.92 20.33
N TYR A 31 -6.04 15.14 19.16
CA TYR A 31 -5.30 16.38 18.89
C TYR A 31 -6.24 17.58 18.88
N VAL A 32 -7.41 17.42 18.28
CA VAL A 32 -8.44 18.48 18.24
C VAL A 32 -8.98 18.73 19.65
N ALA A 33 -9.26 17.68 20.41
CA ALA A 33 -9.77 17.80 21.76
C ALA A 33 -8.79 18.52 22.71
N VAL A 34 -7.50 18.18 22.65
CA VAL A 34 -6.45 18.83 23.46
C VAL A 34 -6.30 20.30 23.11
N LEU A 35 -6.26 20.64 21.82
CA LEU A 35 -6.14 22.03 21.36
C LEU A 35 -7.39 22.86 21.72
N TRP A 36 -8.56 22.29 21.56
CA TRP A 36 -9.82 22.93 21.97
C TRP A 36 -9.86 23.19 23.47
N ALA A 37 -9.49 22.20 24.30
CA ALA A 37 -9.43 22.34 25.75
C ALA A 37 -8.43 23.41 26.16
N ALA A 38 -7.24 23.44 25.58
CA ALA A 38 -6.23 24.46 25.87
C ALA A 38 -6.76 25.88 25.57
N ARG A 39 -7.44 26.06 24.44
CA ARG A 39 -8.05 27.33 24.06
C ARG A 39 -9.16 27.74 25.05
N LYS A 40 -10.04 26.80 25.41
CA LYS A 40 -11.16 27.06 26.32
C LYS A 40 -10.70 27.41 27.75
N LEU A 41 -9.66 26.73 28.23
CA LEU A 41 -9.14 26.90 29.58
C LEU A 41 -8.11 28.05 29.71
N GLY A 42 -7.58 28.56 28.58
CA GLY A 42 -6.54 29.57 28.56
C GLY A 42 -5.19 29.12 29.16
N ARG A 43 -4.94 27.82 29.19
CA ARG A 43 -3.73 27.21 29.76
C ARG A 43 -3.26 25.99 29.00
N PRO A 44 -1.99 25.56 29.12
CA PRO A 44 -1.48 24.36 28.49
C PRO A 44 -2.25 23.11 28.90
N VAL A 45 -2.52 22.23 27.94
CA VAL A 45 -3.14 20.92 28.16
C VAL A 45 -2.24 19.86 27.57
N LYS A 46 -2.00 18.78 28.30
CA LYS A 46 -1.21 17.63 27.90
C LYS A 46 -2.08 16.39 27.86
N TRP A 47 -1.90 15.58 26.83
CA TRP A 47 -2.44 14.23 26.74
C TRP A 47 -1.33 13.24 26.39
N THR A 48 -1.38 12.06 26.96
CA THR A 48 -0.52 10.93 26.65
C THR A 48 -1.37 9.69 26.61
N ALA A 49 -1.45 9.05 25.44
CA ALA A 49 -2.20 7.82 25.26
C ALA A 49 -1.61 6.68 26.08
N ARG A 50 -2.48 5.86 26.64
CA ARG A 50 -2.08 4.56 27.16
C ARG A 50 -2.01 3.55 26.02
N ARG A 51 -1.38 2.40 26.28
CA ARG A 51 -1.21 1.36 25.26
C ARG A 51 -2.54 0.80 24.75
N ASP A 52 -3.49 0.60 25.63
CA ASP A 52 -4.83 0.11 25.32
C ASP A 52 -5.62 1.12 24.48
N GLU A 53 -5.50 2.41 24.76
CA GLU A 53 -6.09 3.48 23.94
C GLU A 53 -5.49 3.50 22.53
N GLU A 54 -4.17 3.37 22.40
CA GLU A 54 -3.49 3.31 21.10
C GLU A 54 -4.02 2.17 20.23
N PHE A 55 -4.25 0.99 20.78
CA PHE A 55 -4.81 -0.14 20.01
C PHE A 55 -6.25 0.08 19.57
N GLN A 56 -7.02 0.90 20.28
CA GLN A 56 -8.42 1.16 19.97
C GLN A 56 -8.64 2.38 19.07
N THR A 57 -7.70 3.30 19.01
CA THR A 57 -7.90 4.59 18.32
C THR A 57 -6.93 4.82 17.16
N THR A 58 -5.71 4.27 17.22
CA THR A 58 -4.75 4.44 16.13
C THR A 58 -5.21 3.71 14.87
N SER A 59 -5.23 4.43 13.76
CA SER A 59 -5.57 3.85 12.46
C SER A 59 -4.65 2.68 12.11
N GLN A 60 -5.23 1.67 11.51
CA GLN A 60 -4.55 0.45 11.05
C GLN A 60 -4.39 0.42 9.53
N ALA A 61 -3.75 -0.62 9.00
CA ALA A 61 -3.59 -0.84 7.57
C ALA A 61 -3.71 -2.34 7.23
N ARG A 62 -3.82 -2.62 5.94
CA ARG A 62 -3.70 -3.98 5.35
C ARG A 62 -4.82 -4.96 5.70
N ASP A 63 -5.98 -4.48 6.03
CA ASP A 63 -7.17 -5.32 6.17
C ASP A 63 -7.89 -5.40 4.82
N THR A 64 -7.37 -6.27 3.95
CA THR A 64 -7.81 -6.40 2.56
C THR A 64 -7.91 -7.87 2.17
N LEU A 65 -9.05 -8.26 1.63
CA LEU A 65 -9.26 -9.56 1.00
C LEU A 65 -8.93 -9.43 -0.50
N LEU A 66 -7.95 -10.20 -0.96
CA LEU A 66 -7.51 -10.21 -2.35
C LEU A 66 -7.80 -11.57 -2.99
N ARG A 67 -8.39 -11.55 -4.16
CA ARG A 67 -8.54 -12.72 -5.03
C ARG A 67 -7.88 -12.41 -6.36
N GLY A 68 -7.03 -13.31 -6.84
CA GLY A 68 -6.30 -13.11 -8.09
C GLY A 68 -6.36 -14.33 -8.99
N GLN A 69 -6.31 -14.06 -10.29
CA GLN A 69 -6.19 -15.07 -11.35
C GLN A 69 -5.12 -14.60 -12.33
N LEU A 70 -4.16 -15.47 -12.62
CA LEU A 70 -3.10 -15.24 -13.60
C LEU A 70 -3.33 -16.15 -14.80
N GLY A 71 -3.56 -15.55 -15.97
CA GLY A 71 -3.61 -16.25 -17.25
C GLY A 71 -2.23 -16.28 -17.88
N LEU A 72 -1.82 -17.46 -18.37
CA LEU A 72 -0.54 -17.66 -19.03
C LEU A 72 -0.63 -18.69 -20.13
N THR A 73 0.32 -18.68 -21.06
CA THR A 73 0.47 -19.72 -22.09
C THR A 73 0.99 -21.01 -21.45
N ARG A 74 0.97 -22.12 -22.22
CA ARG A 74 1.61 -23.38 -21.79
C ARG A 74 3.12 -23.23 -21.58
N ASP A 75 3.74 -22.33 -22.32
CA ASP A 75 5.17 -22.04 -22.24
C ASP A 75 5.53 -21.07 -21.10
N GLY A 76 4.52 -20.53 -20.39
CA GLY A 76 4.69 -19.70 -19.21
C GLY A 76 4.68 -18.18 -19.46
N ASP A 77 4.32 -17.70 -20.66
CA ASP A 77 4.20 -16.26 -20.91
C ASP A 77 2.92 -15.72 -20.29
N PHE A 78 3.01 -14.63 -19.54
CA PHE A 78 1.86 -13.99 -18.89
C PHE A 78 0.98 -13.30 -19.92
N LEU A 79 -0.31 -13.58 -19.87
CA LEU A 79 -1.31 -13.02 -20.78
C LEU A 79 -2.21 -11.99 -20.10
N ALA A 80 -2.66 -12.30 -18.89
CA ALA A 80 -3.59 -11.44 -18.17
C ALA A 80 -3.51 -11.67 -16.66
N LEU A 81 -3.79 -10.60 -15.90
CA LEU A 81 -3.97 -10.65 -14.46
C LEU A 81 -5.34 -10.06 -14.12
N ARG A 82 -6.17 -10.82 -13.41
CA ARG A 82 -7.42 -10.35 -12.82
C ARG A 82 -7.30 -10.33 -11.31
N VAL A 83 -7.70 -9.21 -10.71
CA VAL A 83 -7.72 -9.03 -9.26
C VAL A 83 -9.03 -8.43 -8.80
N ASP A 84 -9.65 -9.08 -7.82
CA ASP A 84 -10.80 -8.56 -7.09
C ASP A 84 -10.35 -8.28 -5.65
N SER A 85 -10.53 -7.04 -5.18
CA SER A 85 -10.07 -6.56 -3.89
C SER A 85 -11.22 -5.99 -3.06
N THR A 86 -11.42 -6.50 -1.86
CA THR A 86 -12.31 -5.91 -0.86
C THR A 86 -11.48 -5.38 0.29
N CYS A 87 -11.51 -4.07 0.49
CA CYS A 87 -10.73 -3.36 1.50
C CYS A 87 -11.62 -2.88 2.64
N ASN A 88 -11.28 -3.22 3.88
CA ASN A 88 -11.90 -2.64 5.06
C ASN A 88 -11.47 -1.17 5.18
N LEU A 89 -12.44 -0.25 5.26
CA LEU A 89 -12.19 1.18 5.46
C LEU A 89 -12.30 1.61 6.93
N GLY A 90 -12.75 0.70 7.81
CA GLY A 90 -13.08 1.02 9.19
C GLY A 90 -14.38 1.79 9.33
N ALA A 91 -14.60 2.42 10.48
CA ALA A 91 -15.87 3.06 10.82
C ALA A 91 -16.06 4.42 10.10
N TYR A 92 -14.97 5.08 9.68
CA TYR A 92 -15.00 6.37 8.98
C TYR A 92 -13.71 6.62 8.21
N HIS A 93 -13.72 7.56 7.27
CA HIS A 93 -12.54 7.94 6.51
C HIS A 93 -11.56 8.77 7.33
N THR A 94 -10.28 8.43 7.22
CA THR A 94 -9.17 9.25 7.73
C THR A 94 -8.41 9.87 6.57
N GLY A 95 -8.45 11.19 6.43
CA GLY A 95 -7.63 11.92 5.48
C GLY A 95 -7.41 11.19 4.13
N ASN A 96 -6.18 10.86 3.83
CA ASN A 96 -5.77 10.19 2.58
C ASN A 96 -5.64 8.65 2.69
N GLY A 97 -5.91 8.06 3.86
CA GLY A 97 -5.61 6.66 4.13
C GLY A 97 -6.16 5.69 3.09
N PRO A 98 -7.48 5.60 2.90
CA PRO A 98 -8.09 4.67 1.97
C PRO A 98 -7.63 4.91 0.53
N PHE A 99 -7.66 6.15 0.09
CA PHE A 99 -7.26 6.52 -1.27
C PHE A 99 -5.81 6.15 -1.59
N THR A 100 -4.90 6.41 -0.66
CA THR A 100 -3.47 6.12 -0.85
C THR A 100 -3.24 4.60 -0.97
N GLN A 101 -3.91 3.80 -0.16
CA GLN A 101 -3.80 2.35 -0.20
C GLN A 101 -4.34 1.78 -1.52
N LEU A 102 -5.52 2.18 -1.95
CA LEU A 102 -6.15 1.74 -3.19
C LEU A 102 -5.33 2.17 -4.41
N ARG A 103 -4.88 3.42 -4.47
CA ARG A 103 -4.05 3.94 -5.56
C ARG A 103 -2.74 3.21 -5.71
N ASN A 104 -2.06 2.91 -4.60
CA ASN A 104 -0.78 2.22 -4.65
C ASN A 104 -0.93 0.75 -5.01
N LEU A 105 -1.99 0.07 -4.56
CA LEU A 105 -2.33 -1.28 -5.02
C LEU A 105 -2.45 -1.29 -6.54
N THR A 106 -3.25 -0.39 -7.11
CA THR A 106 -3.46 -0.27 -8.55
C THR A 106 -2.15 -0.11 -9.32
N ARG A 107 -1.31 0.83 -8.89
CA ARG A 107 -0.05 1.14 -9.59
C ARG A 107 1.00 0.05 -9.50
N MET A 108 1.03 -0.70 -8.40
CA MET A 108 2.05 -1.71 -8.15
C MET A 108 1.64 -3.12 -8.56
N LEU A 109 0.38 -3.32 -8.90
CA LEU A 109 -0.16 -4.64 -9.21
C LEU A 109 0.55 -5.37 -10.37
N PRO A 110 0.98 -4.68 -11.46
CA PRO A 110 1.75 -5.33 -12.52
C PRO A 110 3.12 -5.84 -12.08
N GLY A 111 3.65 -5.34 -10.96
CA GLY A 111 5.01 -5.65 -10.52
C GLY A 111 6.05 -5.23 -11.56
N VAL A 112 7.10 -6.04 -11.69
CA VAL A 112 8.15 -5.85 -12.69
C VAL A 112 7.94 -6.72 -13.93
N TYR A 113 6.73 -7.22 -14.14
CA TYR A 113 6.40 -8.17 -15.20
C TYR A 113 5.63 -7.51 -16.35
N LYS A 114 5.90 -7.98 -17.57
CA LYS A 114 5.22 -7.56 -18.81
C LYS A 114 3.90 -8.29 -18.99
N THR A 115 2.92 -8.04 -18.12
CA THR A 115 1.56 -8.59 -18.24
C THR A 115 0.71 -7.67 -19.11
N PRO A 116 0.30 -8.07 -20.33
CA PRO A 116 -0.30 -7.14 -21.31
C PRO A 116 -1.72 -6.71 -20.95
N ALA A 117 -2.48 -7.52 -20.22
CA ALA A 117 -3.85 -7.21 -19.82
C ALA A 117 -4.01 -7.30 -18.30
N LEU A 118 -4.70 -6.31 -17.71
CA LEU A 118 -4.96 -6.28 -16.29
C LEU A 118 -6.36 -5.78 -16.00
N TYR A 119 -7.09 -6.51 -15.19
CA TYR A 119 -8.38 -6.11 -14.62
C TYR A 119 -8.26 -6.00 -13.11
N LEU A 120 -8.75 -4.92 -12.55
CA LEU A 120 -8.80 -4.69 -11.11
C LEU A 120 -10.15 -4.15 -10.70
N GLU A 121 -10.84 -4.85 -9.82
CA GLU A 121 -11.99 -4.36 -9.08
C GLU A 121 -11.58 -4.02 -7.65
N LEU A 122 -11.97 -2.82 -7.19
CA LEU A 122 -11.69 -2.34 -5.85
C LEU A 122 -13.01 -1.97 -5.14
N ILE A 123 -13.32 -2.68 -4.07
CA ILE A 123 -14.49 -2.42 -3.23
C ILE A 123 -14.00 -2.01 -1.84
N GLY A 124 -14.36 -0.81 -1.41
CA GLY A 124 -14.17 -0.36 -0.04
C GLY A 124 -15.45 -0.58 0.78
N VAL A 125 -15.31 -1.19 1.96
CA VAL A 125 -16.43 -1.45 2.87
C VAL A 125 -16.21 -0.77 4.21
N PHE A 126 -17.24 -0.12 4.74
CA PHE A 126 -17.24 0.38 6.11
C PHE A 126 -17.54 -0.74 7.09
N THR A 127 -16.87 -0.72 8.23
CA THR A 127 -17.00 -1.71 9.29
C THR A 127 -16.98 -1.04 10.67
N HIS A 128 -16.99 -1.83 11.74
CA HIS A 128 -16.89 -1.32 13.12
C HIS A 128 -15.45 -1.24 13.66
N THR A 129 -14.46 -1.47 12.81
CA THR A 129 -13.04 -1.39 13.22
C THR A 129 -12.53 0.04 13.20
N VAL A 130 -11.36 0.26 13.76
CA VAL A 130 -10.64 1.53 13.59
C VAL A 130 -10.42 1.82 12.10
N PRO A 131 -10.43 3.10 11.70
CA PRO A 131 -10.25 3.44 10.30
C PRO A 131 -8.87 3.05 9.78
N ILE A 132 -8.83 2.74 8.50
CA ILE A 132 -7.57 2.45 7.85
C ILE A 132 -6.86 3.74 7.43
N SER A 133 -5.53 3.72 7.49
CA SER A 133 -4.67 4.80 7.07
C SER A 133 -3.39 4.27 6.44
N SER A 134 -2.54 5.20 6.03
CA SER A 134 -1.23 4.87 5.51
C SER A 134 -0.36 4.22 6.58
N TYR A 135 0.22 3.08 6.26
CA TYR A 135 1.29 2.47 7.03
C TYR A 135 2.31 1.88 6.08
N ARG A 136 3.57 1.98 6.41
CA ARG A 136 4.77 1.55 5.67
C ARG A 136 4.49 0.55 4.53
N GLY A 137 4.72 0.96 3.28
CA GLY A 137 4.42 0.16 2.08
C GLY A 137 3.07 0.46 1.40
N VAL A 138 2.04 0.86 2.13
CA VAL A 138 0.74 1.39 1.67
C VAL A 138 0.25 0.83 0.33
N GLY A 139 -0.46 -0.29 0.33
CA GLY A 139 -0.99 -0.95 -0.87
C GLY A 139 0.04 -1.72 -1.70
N ARG A 140 1.33 -1.42 -1.55
CA ARG A 140 2.40 -2.12 -2.30
C ARG A 140 2.62 -3.55 -1.82
N MET A 141 2.53 -3.75 -0.51
CA MET A 141 2.69 -5.08 0.10
C MET A 141 1.61 -6.04 -0.36
N GLU A 142 0.38 -5.55 -0.43
CA GLU A 142 -0.78 -6.30 -0.88
C GLU A 142 -0.62 -6.73 -2.34
N ALA A 143 -0.24 -5.79 -3.22
CA ALA A 143 0.01 -6.06 -4.64
C ALA A 143 1.10 -7.12 -4.84
N ILE A 144 2.25 -6.91 -4.21
CA ILE A 144 3.41 -7.80 -4.35
C ILE A 144 3.10 -9.19 -3.78
N THR A 145 2.49 -9.26 -2.60
CA THR A 145 2.14 -10.54 -1.97
C THR A 145 1.20 -11.36 -2.85
N LEU A 146 0.16 -10.74 -3.42
CA LEU A 146 -0.76 -11.43 -4.30
C LEU A 146 -0.06 -11.92 -5.57
N LEU A 147 0.64 -11.03 -6.25
CA LEU A 147 1.29 -11.31 -7.54
C LEU A 147 2.32 -12.44 -7.41
N GLU A 148 3.24 -12.33 -6.46
CA GLU A 148 4.31 -13.31 -6.27
C GLU A 148 3.77 -14.68 -5.86
N ARG A 149 2.71 -14.74 -5.06
CA ARG A 149 2.03 -16.00 -4.73
C ARG A 149 1.31 -16.61 -5.91
N LEU A 150 0.73 -15.80 -6.80
CA LEU A 150 0.13 -16.30 -8.04
C LEU A 150 1.19 -16.89 -8.98
N ILE A 151 2.36 -16.27 -9.09
CA ILE A 151 3.47 -16.76 -9.88
C ILE A 151 4.01 -18.09 -9.32
N ASP A 152 4.17 -18.20 -8.00
CA ASP A 152 4.57 -19.47 -7.38
C ASP A 152 3.53 -20.58 -7.61
N LYS A 153 2.24 -20.25 -7.53
CA LYS A 153 1.17 -21.20 -7.87
C LYS A 153 1.19 -21.60 -9.35
N ALA A 154 1.43 -20.63 -10.23
CA ALA A 154 1.55 -20.90 -11.67
C ALA A 154 2.74 -21.82 -11.96
N ALA A 155 3.88 -21.60 -11.34
CA ALA A 155 5.07 -22.46 -11.44
C ALA A 155 4.74 -23.91 -10.99
N ALA A 156 4.05 -24.07 -9.87
CA ALA A 156 3.64 -25.40 -9.39
C ALA A 156 2.66 -26.11 -10.32
N VAL A 157 1.76 -25.38 -11.00
CA VAL A 157 0.76 -25.96 -11.92
C VAL A 157 1.39 -26.30 -13.28
N THR A 158 2.30 -25.49 -13.78
CA THR A 158 2.94 -25.68 -15.09
C THR A 158 4.16 -26.60 -15.05
N GLY A 159 4.74 -26.81 -13.87
CA GLY A 159 6.02 -27.52 -13.72
C GLY A 159 7.25 -26.68 -14.13
N ILE A 160 7.08 -25.42 -14.51
CA ILE A 160 8.18 -24.52 -14.84
C ILE A 160 8.83 -24.05 -13.52
N ASP A 161 10.17 -24.01 -13.47
CA ASP A 161 10.88 -23.48 -12.31
C ASP A 161 10.42 -22.06 -12.00
N ARG A 162 10.19 -21.75 -10.71
CA ARG A 162 9.64 -20.47 -10.27
C ARG A 162 10.51 -19.25 -10.62
N ILE A 163 11.84 -19.43 -10.72
CA ILE A 163 12.76 -18.36 -11.09
C ILE A 163 12.74 -18.20 -12.61
N GLU A 164 12.75 -19.31 -13.34
CA GLU A 164 12.64 -19.31 -14.80
C GLU A 164 11.36 -18.63 -15.27
N LEU A 165 10.22 -18.95 -14.62
CA LEU A 165 8.93 -18.33 -14.92
C LEU A 165 8.96 -16.80 -14.73
N ARG A 166 9.66 -16.32 -13.69
CA ARG A 166 9.85 -14.89 -13.45
C ARG A 166 10.75 -14.25 -14.50
N LEU A 167 11.91 -14.83 -14.77
CA LEU A 167 12.87 -14.32 -15.74
C LEU A 167 12.28 -14.21 -17.16
N ARG A 168 11.42 -15.14 -17.54
CA ARG A 168 10.70 -15.12 -18.81
C ARG A 168 9.78 -13.90 -18.95
N ASN A 169 9.17 -13.47 -17.86
CA ASN A 169 8.13 -12.46 -17.86
C ASN A 169 8.60 -11.08 -17.35
N VAL A 170 9.82 -10.96 -16.87
CA VAL A 170 10.33 -9.67 -16.39
C VAL A 170 10.46 -8.68 -17.54
N ILE A 171 10.20 -7.41 -17.26
CA ILE A 171 10.38 -6.32 -18.23
C ILE A 171 11.88 -6.18 -18.52
N PRO A 172 12.31 -6.35 -19.77
CA PRO A 172 13.72 -6.27 -20.11
C PRO A 172 14.19 -4.80 -20.17
N PRO A 173 15.50 -4.53 -19.96
CA PRO A 173 16.03 -3.17 -19.93
C PRO A 173 15.78 -2.36 -21.21
N GLU A 174 15.80 -3.01 -22.36
CA GLU A 174 15.57 -2.38 -23.68
C GLU A 174 14.11 -1.95 -23.90
N ALA A 175 13.18 -2.41 -23.08
CA ALA A 175 11.78 -1.99 -23.11
C ALA A 175 11.51 -0.71 -22.28
N MET A 176 12.55 -0.14 -21.67
CA MET A 176 12.41 1.09 -20.90
C MET A 176 12.46 2.34 -21.80
N PRO A 177 11.63 3.36 -21.54
CA PRO A 177 10.59 3.43 -20.52
C PRO A 177 9.38 2.54 -20.84
N HIS A 178 8.91 1.76 -19.86
CA HIS A 178 7.79 0.83 -20.00
C HIS A 178 6.53 1.39 -19.34
N THR A 179 5.44 1.47 -20.11
CA THR A 179 4.12 1.85 -19.58
C THR A 179 3.31 0.60 -19.23
N THR A 180 2.92 0.47 -17.99
CA THR A 180 2.10 -0.65 -17.53
C THR A 180 0.63 -0.50 -17.94
N PRO A 181 -0.17 -1.58 -18.01
CA PRO A 181 -1.61 -1.48 -18.31
C PRO A 181 -2.39 -0.58 -17.34
N MET A 182 -1.85 -0.32 -16.15
CA MET A 182 -2.45 0.56 -15.14
C MET A 182 -1.92 2.01 -15.21
N GLY A 183 -1.24 2.39 -16.28
CA GLY A 183 -0.74 3.74 -16.53
C GLY A 183 0.48 4.15 -15.68
N GLY A 184 1.13 3.20 -15.01
CA GLY A 184 2.43 3.44 -14.38
C GLY A 184 3.55 3.43 -15.41
N VAL A 185 4.53 4.33 -15.28
CA VAL A 185 5.70 4.37 -16.15
C VAL A 185 6.94 3.98 -15.35
N TYR A 186 7.66 2.99 -15.83
CA TYR A 186 8.99 2.63 -15.34
C TYR A 186 10.03 3.22 -16.31
N ASP A 187 10.82 4.13 -15.81
CA ASP A 187 11.78 4.91 -16.60
C ASP A 187 13.11 4.18 -16.80
N SER A 188 13.45 3.29 -15.88
CA SER A 188 14.72 2.55 -15.85
C SER A 188 14.60 1.26 -15.02
N GLY A 189 15.54 0.35 -15.24
CA GLY A 189 15.66 -0.88 -14.42
C GLY A 189 16.35 -2.03 -15.16
N THR A 190 17.11 -2.82 -14.40
CA THR A 190 17.76 -4.06 -14.85
C THR A 190 17.28 -5.24 -13.99
N TYR A 191 15.97 -5.48 -14.02
CA TYR A 191 15.31 -6.43 -13.10
C TYR A 191 15.83 -7.86 -13.24
N SER A 192 16.10 -8.32 -14.49
CA SER A 192 16.65 -9.64 -14.77
C SER A 192 18.04 -9.84 -14.15
N ALA A 193 18.92 -8.84 -14.26
CA ALA A 193 20.26 -8.90 -13.65
C ALA A 193 20.20 -8.95 -12.13
N ASN A 194 19.28 -8.21 -11.52
CA ASN A 194 19.06 -8.23 -10.06
C ASN A 194 18.55 -9.61 -9.58
N MET A 195 17.63 -10.22 -10.33
CA MET A 195 17.14 -11.57 -10.05
C MET A 195 18.26 -12.62 -10.18
N ALA A 196 19.06 -12.53 -11.24
CA ALA A 196 20.20 -13.43 -11.45
C ALA A 196 21.22 -13.35 -10.33
N LEU A 197 21.60 -12.13 -9.92
CA LEU A 197 22.51 -11.90 -8.80
C LEU A 197 21.96 -12.43 -7.47
N THR A 198 20.65 -12.28 -7.25
CA THR A 198 19.98 -12.81 -6.05
C THR A 198 20.04 -14.35 -6.03
N ARG A 199 19.80 -14.98 -7.18
CA ARG A 199 19.90 -16.45 -7.33
C ARG A 199 21.31 -16.95 -7.07
N GLU A 200 22.34 -16.24 -7.54
CA GLU A 200 23.75 -16.62 -7.32
C GLU A 200 24.14 -16.57 -5.84
N LYS A 201 23.53 -15.66 -5.07
CA LYS A 201 23.87 -15.44 -3.66
C LYS A 201 22.97 -16.21 -2.67
N ALA A 202 21.93 -16.88 -3.12
CA ALA A 202 20.99 -17.64 -2.29
C ALA A 202 21.40 -19.11 -2.16
#